data_2cd692fda9668ec7b232ddb469cf2ce5
#
_entry.id   2cd692fda9668ec7b232ddb469cf2ce5
#
_cell.length_a   1.000
_cell.length_b   1.000
_cell.length_c   1.000
_cell.angle_alpha   90.00
_cell.angle_beta   90.00
_cell.angle_gamma   90.00
#
_symmetry.space_group_name_H-M   'P 1'
#
loop_
_entity.id
_entity.type
_entity.pdbx_description
1 polymer ?
#
loop_
_entity_poly.entity_id
_entity_poly.type
_entity_poly.pdbx_seq_one_letter_code
_entity_poly.pdbx_strand_id
1 'polypeptide(L)'
;LNLYKLRKIENNSLIIDEDTPWQAEIESDFEYVETPDQLTAINDVKEDLGKNTPMDRLIFGDVGYGKTEVALRAAVKVAFSGGQVAVLAPTTILVQQHIETFVNRLENYPLNIKHLSRFVKKKDLKEIIKGVNDGTVDIVIGTHRLLSDDVTFNNLKLIVIDEEHRLSLIHFSEPTRLSAISY
;
A
#
# COMPACT_ATOMS: atom_id res chain seq x y z
N LEU A 1 0.89 -21.79 12.78
CA LEU A 1 2.21 -21.52 13.44
C LEU A 1 3.40 -21.79 12.51
N ASN A 2 3.32 -22.76 11.57
CA ASN A 2 4.42 -23.06 10.64
C ASN A 2 4.58 -22.02 9.52
N LEU A 3 3.50 -21.45 9.01
CA LEU A 3 3.54 -20.42 7.97
C LEU A 3 4.21 -19.13 8.46
N TYR A 4 3.99 -18.75 9.72
CA TYR A 4 4.62 -17.59 10.34
C TYR A 4 6.15 -17.77 10.52
N LYS A 5 6.58 -19.01 10.80
CA LYS A 5 8.01 -19.36 10.90
C LYS A 5 8.69 -19.40 9.53
N LEU A 6 8.00 -19.90 8.50
CA LEU A 6 8.51 -19.91 7.12
C LEU A 6 8.69 -18.50 6.57
N ARG A 7 7.77 -17.56 6.87
CA ARG A 7 7.92 -16.14 6.51
C ARG A 7 9.18 -15.48 7.07
N LYS A 8 9.65 -15.91 8.25
CA LYS A 8 10.89 -15.40 8.87
C LYS A 8 12.19 -15.98 8.31
N ILE A 9 12.16 -17.11 7.63
CA ILE A 9 13.36 -17.86 7.24
C ILE A 9 13.85 -17.52 5.84
N GLU A 10 13.02 -16.99 4.98
CA GLU A 10 13.39 -16.67 3.62
C GLU A 10 13.92 -15.22 3.48
N ASN A 11 15.22 -15.02 3.43
CA ASN A 11 15.97 -13.75 3.49
C ASN A 11 16.08 -12.96 2.17
N ASN A 12 15.01 -12.56 1.51
CA ASN A 12 15.02 -11.70 0.29
C ASN A 12 13.96 -10.59 0.29
N SER A 13 13.66 -9.96 1.43
CA SER A 13 12.86 -8.74 1.45
C SER A 13 13.65 -7.61 0.79
N LEU A 14 12.97 -6.75 0.05
CA LEU A 14 13.56 -5.50 -0.39
C LEU A 14 13.80 -4.68 0.87
N ILE A 15 15.05 -4.45 1.23
CA ILE A 15 15.38 -3.52 2.30
C ILE A 15 15.17 -2.12 1.74
N ILE A 16 14.18 -1.42 2.25
CA ILE A 16 13.84 -0.05 1.86
C ILE A 16 14.39 0.87 2.95
N ASP A 17 15.69 1.12 2.92
CA ASP A 17 16.41 1.72 4.05
C ASP A 17 16.44 3.26 3.97
N GLU A 18 16.71 3.85 2.83
CA GLU A 18 16.89 5.30 2.71
C GLU A 18 15.62 6.00 2.21
N ASP A 19 15.29 7.13 2.83
CA ASP A 19 14.25 8.02 2.32
C ASP A 19 14.79 8.76 1.10
N THR A 20 14.03 8.73 0.00
CA THR A 20 14.37 9.50 -1.20
C THR A 20 14.11 10.98 -0.96
N PRO A 21 14.78 11.90 -1.71
CA PRO A 21 14.46 13.33 -1.65
C PRO A 21 12.97 13.64 -1.87
N TRP A 22 12.31 12.89 -2.75
CA TRP A 22 10.87 13.00 -3.01
C TRP A 22 10.03 12.67 -1.77
N GLN A 23 10.44 11.69 -0.99
CA GLN A 23 9.73 11.33 0.23
C GLN A 23 9.81 12.44 1.27
N ALA A 24 11.00 13.02 1.46
CA ALA A 24 11.17 14.14 2.39
C ALA A 24 10.34 15.36 1.97
N GLU A 25 10.23 15.63 0.66
CA GLU A 25 9.40 16.69 0.11
C GLU A 25 7.91 16.43 0.38
N ILE A 26 7.40 15.23 0.07
CA ILE A 26 6.01 14.83 0.34
C ILE A 26 5.66 14.94 1.82
N GLU A 27 6.59 14.61 2.71
CA GLU A 27 6.39 14.74 4.15
C GLU A 27 6.35 16.20 4.59
N SER A 28 7.17 17.07 3.99
CA SER A 28 7.18 18.52 4.28
C SER A 28 5.93 19.24 3.75
N ASP A 29 5.34 18.73 2.67
CA ASP A 29 4.13 19.28 2.05
C ASP A 29 2.83 18.85 2.76
N PHE A 30 2.94 18.18 3.88
CA PHE A 30 1.77 17.83 4.67
C PHE A 30 1.17 19.05 5.35
N GLU A 31 -0.08 19.38 5.03
CA GLU A 31 -0.75 20.62 5.47
C GLU A 31 -1.03 20.68 7.00
N TYR A 32 -0.94 19.55 7.68
CA TYR A 32 -1.25 19.43 9.11
C TYR A 32 0.00 19.11 9.91
N VAL A 33 -0.06 19.38 11.20
CA VAL A 33 0.98 18.95 12.14
C VAL A 33 0.63 17.54 12.61
N GLU A 34 1.58 16.63 12.44
CA GLU A 34 1.41 15.24 12.89
C GLU A 34 1.28 15.17 14.41
N THR A 35 0.40 14.33 14.88
CA THR A 35 0.35 14.01 16.31
C THR A 35 1.55 13.14 16.72
N PRO A 36 1.96 13.13 18.00
CA PRO A 36 3.04 12.26 18.48
C PRO A 36 2.82 10.78 18.15
N ASP A 37 1.58 10.31 18.20
CA ASP A 37 1.23 8.93 17.88
C ASP A 37 1.34 8.63 16.39
N GLN A 38 0.96 9.59 15.53
CA GLN A 38 1.16 9.47 14.07
C GLN A 38 2.65 9.40 13.74
N LEU A 39 3.47 10.26 14.31
CA LEU A 39 4.93 10.23 14.11
C LEU A 39 5.54 8.91 14.57
N THR A 40 5.09 8.39 15.71
CA THR A 40 5.53 7.08 16.20
C THR A 40 5.15 5.99 15.20
N ALA A 41 3.90 5.95 14.73
CA ALA A 41 3.43 4.96 13.77
C ALA A 41 4.19 5.04 12.42
N ILE A 42 4.45 6.26 11.94
CA ILE A 42 5.22 6.49 10.70
C ILE A 42 6.64 5.96 10.86
N ASN A 43 7.32 6.31 11.94
CA ASN A 43 8.69 5.88 12.21
C ASN A 43 8.79 4.35 12.35
N ASP A 44 7.85 3.75 13.08
CA ASP A 44 7.76 2.31 13.24
C ASP A 44 7.59 1.58 11.91
N VAL A 45 6.72 2.09 11.03
CA VAL A 45 6.50 1.54 9.69
C VAL A 45 7.77 1.68 8.83
N LYS A 46 8.42 2.84 8.87
CA LYS A 46 9.69 3.08 8.14
C LYS A 46 10.79 2.11 8.62
N GLU A 47 10.91 1.94 9.94
CA GLU A 47 11.88 0.98 10.52
C GLU A 47 11.58 -0.45 10.10
N ASP A 48 10.32 -0.87 10.12
CA ASP A 48 9.93 -2.22 9.70
C ASP A 48 10.19 -2.47 8.21
N LEU A 49 9.95 -1.48 7.35
CA LEU A 49 10.27 -1.56 5.91
C LEU A 49 11.78 -1.66 5.64
N GLY A 50 12.61 -1.13 6.53
CA GLY A 50 14.08 -1.26 6.49
C GLY A 50 14.59 -2.63 6.96
N LYS A 51 13.76 -3.46 7.59
CA LYS A 51 14.16 -4.78 8.10
C LYS A 51 14.18 -5.83 6.99
N ASN A 52 15.04 -6.80 7.13
CA ASN A 52 15.11 -7.97 6.23
C ASN A 52 13.99 -9.01 6.51
N THR A 53 12.89 -8.60 7.11
CA THR A 53 11.73 -9.44 7.41
C THR A 53 10.47 -8.73 6.94
N PRO A 54 9.50 -9.44 6.32
CA PRO A 54 8.25 -8.84 5.93
C PRO A 54 7.55 -8.21 7.13
N MET A 55 7.11 -6.97 6.96
CA MET A 55 6.31 -6.27 7.96
C MET A 55 4.90 -6.87 8.01
N ASP A 56 4.37 -7.02 9.21
CA ASP A 56 2.96 -7.34 9.47
C ASP A 56 2.53 -6.47 10.63
N ARG A 57 1.95 -5.31 10.33
CA ARG A 57 1.67 -4.26 11.31
C ARG A 57 0.21 -3.84 11.29
N LEU A 58 -0.40 -3.79 12.46
CA LEU A 58 -1.73 -3.27 12.66
C LEU A 58 -1.64 -1.88 13.29
N ILE A 59 -2.29 -0.89 12.66
CA ILE A 59 -2.35 0.49 13.13
C ILE A 59 -3.74 0.77 13.68
N PHE A 60 -3.81 1.03 14.98
CA PHE A 60 -5.04 1.42 15.65
C PHE A 60 -5.15 2.94 15.75
N GLY A 61 -6.36 3.44 15.60
CA GLY A 61 -6.68 4.84 15.82
C GLY A 61 -8.15 5.11 15.50
N ASP A 62 -8.71 6.14 16.10
CA ASP A 62 -10.09 6.55 15.85
C ASP A 62 -10.30 7.07 14.42
N VAL A 63 -11.57 7.19 14.03
CA VAL A 63 -11.94 7.80 12.73
C VAL A 63 -11.45 9.25 12.71
N GLY A 64 -10.79 9.64 11.62
CA GLY A 64 -10.21 10.97 11.49
C GLY A 64 -8.80 11.16 12.08
N TYR A 65 -8.21 10.13 12.67
CA TYR A 65 -6.86 10.18 13.25
C TYR A 65 -5.71 10.18 12.22
N GLY A 66 -6.03 10.32 10.93
CA GLY A 66 -5.02 10.42 9.87
C GLY A 66 -4.26 9.12 9.57
N LYS A 67 -4.86 7.95 9.83
CA LYS A 67 -4.28 6.65 9.48
C LYS A 67 -3.91 6.53 8.00
N THR A 68 -4.69 7.18 7.14
CA THR A 68 -4.44 7.25 5.70
C THR A 68 -3.10 7.91 5.37
N GLU A 69 -2.66 8.90 6.15
CA GLU A 69 -1.35 9.54 5.95
C GLU A 69 -0.19 8.58 6.24
N VAL A 70 -0.31 7.76 7.29
CA VAL A 70 0.69 6.72 7.59
C VAL A 70 0.79 5.72 6.44
N ALA A 71 -0.37 5.29 5.93
CA ALA A 71 -0.43 4.37 4.79
C ALA A 71 0.13 5.00 3.51
N LEU A 72 -0.16 6.28 3.24
CA LEU A 72 0.35 7.02 2.10
C LEU A 72 1.87 7.10 2.13
N ARG A 73 2.47 7.49 3.26
CA ARG A 73 3.94 7.58 3.41
C ARG A 73 4.62 6.22 3.23
N ALA A 74 4.02 5.15 3.75
CA ALA A 74 4.51 3.80 3.51
C ALA A 74 4.44 3.41 2.03
N ALA A 75 3.31 3.71 1.37
CA ALA A 75 3.11 3.43 -0.05
C ALA A 75 4.11 4.18 -0.93
N VAL A 76 4.34 5.44 -0.64
CA VAL A 76 5.31 6.30 -1.36
C VAL A 76 6.73 5.74 -1.21
N LYS A 77 7.14 5.40 0.00
CA LYS A 77 8.46 4.82 0.28
C LYS A 77 8.71 3.55 -0.54
N VAL A 78 7.73 2.67 -0.59
CA VAL A 78 7.80 1.43 -1.37
C VAL A 78 7.80 1.70 -2.87
N ALA A 79 6.93 2.59 -3.36
CA ALA A 79 6.81 2.91 -4.78
C ALA A 79 8.09 3.55 -5.34
N PHE A 80 8.69 4.50 -4.63
CA PHE A 80 9.97 5.09 -5.05
C PHE A 80 11.15 4.12 -4.99
N SER A 81 11.04 3.04 -4.25
CA SER A 81 12.02 1.94 -4.24
C SER A 81 11.77 0.92 -5.37
N GLY A 82 10.84 1.19 -6.29
CA GLY A 82 10.51 0.33 -7.43
C GLY A 82 9.60 -0.85 -7.08
N GLY A 83 8.98 -0.85 -5.90
CA GLY A 83 7.95 -1.82 -5.50
C GLY A 83 6.55 -1.38 -5.91
N GLN A 84 5.66 -2.33 -6.18
CA GLN A 84 4.25 -2.04 -6.35
C GLN A 84 3.51 -2.09 -5.00
N VAL A 85 2.48 -1.25 -4.88
CA VAL A 85 1.64 -1.14 -3.69
C VAL A 85 0.18 -1.42 -4.03
N ALA A 86 -0.46 -2.26 -3.24
CA ALA A 86 -1.90 -2.49 -3.30
C ALA A 86 -2.59 -1.93 -2.06
N VAL A 87 -3.58 -1.07 -2.25
CA VAL A 87 -4.42 -0.54 -1.17
C VAL A 87 -5.82 -1.13 -1.29
N LEU A 88 -6.19 -1.97 -0.34
CA LEU A 88 -7.51 -2.60 -0.27
C LEU A 88 -8.45 -1.80 0.60
N ALA A 89 -9.62 -1.48 0.06
CA ALA A 89 -10.72 -0.89 0.81
C ALA A 89 -12.01 -1.71 0.62
N PRO A 90 -12.86 -1.85 1.65
CA PRO A 90 -14.02 -2.74 1.61
C PRO A 90 -15.13 -2.24 0.69
N THR A 91 -15.19 -0.96 0.41
CA THR A 91 -16.24 -0.35 -0.39
C THR A 91 -15.71 0.52 -1.53
N THR A 92 -16.50 0.68 -2.58
CA THR A 92 -16.15 1.55 -3.70
C THR A 92 -16.12 3.03 -3.33
N ILE A 93 -16.85 3.43 -2.27
CA ILE A 93 -16.84 4.81 -1.76
C ILE A 93 -15.47 5.08 -1.09
N LEU A 94 -14.98 4.16 -0.26
CA LEU A 94 -13.65 4.29 0.36
C LEU A 94 -12.55 4.26 -0.70
N VAL A 95 -12.66 3.40 -1.72
CA VAL A 95 -11.72 3.42 -2.86
C VAL A 95 -11.69 4.80 -3.50
N GLN A 96 -12.85 5.44 -3.70
CA GLN A 96 -12.92 6.78 -4.30
C GLN A 96 -12.26 7.83 -3.40
N GLN A 97 -12.51 7.79 -2.10
CA GLN A 97 -11.89 8.69 -1.13
C GLN A 97 -10.35 8.52 -1.10
N HIS A 98 -9.88 7.27 -1.09
CA HIS A 98 -8.44 7.00 -1.11
C HIS A 98 -7.79 7.47 -2.41
N ILE A 99 -8.41 7.20 -3.58
CA ILE A 99 -7.83 7.64 -4.85
C ILE A 99 -7.73 9.16 -4.93
N GLU A 100 -8.76 9.89 -4.47
CA GLU A 100 -8.75 11.35 -4.41
C GLU A 100 -7.62 11.85 -3.50
N THR A 101 -7.48 11.28 -2.30
CA THR A 101 -6.41 11.63 -1.37
C THR A 101 -5.03 11.38 -1.97
N PHE A 102 -4.80 10.18 -2.52
CA PHE A 102 -3.50 9.81 -3.08
C PHE A 102 -3.16 10.64 -4.32
N VAL A 103 -4.11 10.83 -5.24
CA VAL A 103 -3.88 11.64 -6.44
C VAL A 103 -3.58 13.08 -6.07
N ASN A 104 -4.37 13.72 -5.20
CA ASN A 104 -4.17 15.12 -4.82
C ASN A 104 -2.81 15.33 -4.11
N ARG A 105 -2.41 14.39 -3.27
CA ARG A 105 -1.14 14.47 -2.53
C ARG A 105 0.08 14.14 -3.39
N LEU A 106 -0.09 13.40 -4.47
CA LEU A 106 1.01 12.85 -5.26
C LEU A 106 0.99 13.31 -6.74
N GLU A 107 0.16 14.30 -7.09
CA GLU A 107 0.00 14.78 -8.48
C GLU A 107 1.29 15.33 -9.10
N ASN A 108 2.17 15.91 -8.27
CA ASN A 108 3.43 16.51 -8.71
C ASN A 108 4.60 15.51 -8.75
N TYR A 109 4.36 14.25 -8.42
CA TYR A 109 5.40 13.23 -8.33
C TYR A 109 5.23 12.18 -9.43
N PRO A 110 6.33 11.59 -9.92
CA PRO A 110 6.33 10.64 -11.02
C PRO A 110 5.83 9.24 -10.60
N LEU A 111 4.63 9.18 -10.03
CA LEU A 111 3.98 7.93 -9.59
C LEU A 111 2.71 7.67 -10.39
N ASN A 112 2.59 6.47 -10.93
CA ASN A 112 1.41 6.04 -11.66
C ASN A 112 0.41 5.37 -10.71
N ILE A 113 -0.63 6.13 -10.34
CA ILE A 113 -1.67 5.70 -9.41
C ILE A 113 -2.92 5.33 -10.19
N LYS A 114 -3.47 4.15 -9.96
CA LYS A 114 -4.70 3.67 -10.58
C LYS A 114 -5.65 3.09 -9.55
N HIS A 115 -6.93 2.93 -9.93
CA HIS A 115 -7.90 2.25 -9.08
C HIS A 115 -8.63 1.15 -9.82
N LEU A 116 -9.00 0.09 -9.09
CA LEU A 116 -9.79 -1.02 -9.57
C LEU A 116 -11.07 -1.14 -8.74
N SER A 117 -12.18 -0.68 -9.33
CA SER A 117 -13.51 -0.79 -8.75
C SER A 117 -14.54 -1.15 -9.82
N ARG A 118 -15.74 -1.52 -9.41
CA ARG A 118 -16.85 -1.82 -10.35
C ARG A 118 -17.29 -0.64 -11.22
N PHE A 119 -16.86 0.58 -10.89
CA PHE A 119 -17.19 1.79 -11.65
C PHE A 119 -16.20 2.10 -12.77
N VAL A 120 -15.07 1.40 -12.83
CA VAL A 120 -14.12 1.53 -13.92
C VAL A 120 -14.72 0.97 -15.21
N LYS A 121 -14.66 1.74 -16.29
CA LYS A 121 -15.15 1.30 -17.59
C LYS A 121 -14.37 0.07 -18.08
N LYS A 122 -15.05 -0.86 -18.76
CA LYS A 122 -14.44 -2.11 -19.22
C LYS A 122 -13.18 -1.92 -20.10
N LYS A 123 -13.11 -0.82 -20.85
CA LYS A 123 -11.93 -0.50 -21.68
C LYS A 123 -10.75 -0.15 -20.78
N ASP A 124 -10.97 0.75 -19.83
CA ASP A 124 -9.92 1.25 -18.93
C ASP A 124 -9.46 0.14 -17.96
N LEU A 125 -10.40 -0.73 -17.56
CA LEU A 125 -10.12 -1.88 -16.70
C LEU A 125 -9.01 -2.78 -17.26
N LYS A 126 -9.08 -3.10 -18.56
CA LYS A 126 -8.06 -3.94 -19.22
C LYS A 126 -6.68 -3.27 -19.24
N GLU A 127 -6.66 -1.97 -19.48
CA GLU A 127 -5.43 -1.19 -19.50
C GLU A 127 -4.80 -1.11 -18.10
N ILE A 128 -5.61 -0.87 -17.08
CA ILE A 128 -5.14 -0.83 -15.68
C ILE A 128 -4.60 -2.19 -15.26
N ILE A 129 -5.33 -3.29 -15.52
CA ILE A 129 -4.87 -4.64 -15.19
C ILE A 129 -3.56 -4.94 -15.91
N LYS A 130 -3.45 -4.61 -17.18
CA LYS A 130 -2.20 -4.76 -17.92
C LYS A 130 -1.07 -3.98 -17.26
N GLY A 131 -1.31 -2.72 -16.88
CA GLY A 131 -0.31 -1.88 -16.22
C GLY A 131 0.12 -2.41 -14.85
N VAL A 132 -0.79 -3.05 -14.11
CA VAL A 132 -0.45 -3.75 -12.86
C VAL A 132 0.40 -5.00 -13.15
N ASN A 133 0.03 -5.78 -14.17
CA ASN A 133 0.71 -7.03 -14.52
C ASN A 133 2.10 -6.79 -15.13
N ASP A 134 2.32 -5.71 -15.83
CA ASP A 134 3.63 -5.37 -16.41
C ASP A 134 4.49 -4.42 -15.53
N GLY A 135 3.95 -3.99 -14.39
CA GLY A 135 4.67 -3.19 -13.40
C GLY A 135 4.74 -1.69 -13.71
N THR A 136 3.97 -1.19 -14.68
CA THR A 136 3.91 0.25 -15.00
C THR A 136 2.99 1.05 -14.08
N VAL A 137 2.16 0.37 -13.27
CA VAL A 137 1.35 0.97 -12.20
C VAL A 137 2.08 0.76 -10.88
N ASP A 138 2.40 1.85 -10.20
CA ASP A 138 3.14 1.84 -8.92
C ASP A 138 2.20 1.60 -7.73
N ILE A 139 1.06 2.30 -7.72
CA ILE A 139 0.09 2.20 -6.63
C ILE A 139 -1.29 1.89 -7.23
N VAL A 140 -1.92 0.81 -6.78
CA VAL A 140 -3.28 0.48 -7.16
C VAL A 140 -4.18 0.42 -5.94
N ILE A 141 -5.30 1.15 -6.00
CA ILE A 141 -6.29 1.22 -4.92
C ILE A 141 -7.56 0.51 -5.40
N GLY A 142 -8.09 -0.41 -4.62
CA GLY A 142 -9.28 -1.13 -5.07
C GLY A 142 -9.99 -1.91 -3.98
N THR A 143 -11.13 -2.47 -4.36
CA THR A 143 -11.85 -3.42 -3.52
C THR A 143 -11.23 -4.82 -3.66
N HIS A 144 -11.89 -5.84 -3.11
CA HIS A 144 -11.54 -7.25 -3.32
C HIS A 144 -11.33 -7.64 -4.80
N ARG A 145 -11.68 -6.77 -5.76
CA ARG A 145 -11.38 -6.92 -7.18
C ARG A 145 -9.87 -7.03 -7.45
N LEU A 146 -9.02 -6.42 -6.60
CA LEU A 146 -7.57 -6.56 -6.67
C LEU A 146 -7.07 -8.00 -6.45
N LEU A 147 -7.90 -8.86 -5.87
CA LEU A 147 -7.58 -10.24 -5.53
C LEU A 147 -8.08 -11.24 -6.56
N SER A 148 -8.59 -10.78 -7.69
CA SER A 148 -9.08 -11.65 -8.76
C SER A 148 -7.93 -12.24 -9.55
N ASP A 149 -8.10 -13.45 -10.09
CA ASP A 149 -7.07 -14.24 -10.77
C ASP A 149 -6.44 -13.54 -12.00
N ASP A 150 -7.13 -12.58 -12.60
CA ASP A 150 -6.65 -11.81 -13.75
C ASP A 150 -5.75 -10.63 -13.36
N VAL A 151 -5.62 -10.33 -12.05
CA VAL A 151 -4.75 -9.29 -11.52
C VAL A 151 -3.49 -9.93 -10.94
N THR A 152 -2.41 -9.87 -11.69
CA THR A 152 -1.11 -10.40 -11.28
C THR A 152 -0.12 -9.25 -11.13
N PHE A 153 0.44 -9.09 -9.95
CA PHE A 153 1.42 -8.05 -9.72
C PHE A 153 2.81 -8.49 -10.18
N ASN A 154 3.54 -7.60 -10.83
CA ASN A 154 4.91 -7.85 -11.24
C ASN A 154 5.90 -7.81 -10.07
N ASN A 155 5.77 -6.83 -9.19
CA ASN A 155 6.67 -6.62 -8.05
C ASN A 155 5.93 -6.06 -6.82
N LEU A 156 4.87 -6.74 -6.37
CA LEU A 156 4.10 -6.33 -5.19
C LEU A 156 4.97 -6.45 -3.93
N LYS A 157 5.12 -5.35 -3.19
CA LYS A 157 5.95 -5.26 -1.97
C LYS A 157 5.17 -4.82 -0.74
N LEU A 158 4.08 -4.11 -0.91
CA LEU A 158 3.25 -3.64 0.19
C LEU A 158 1.77 -3.85 -0.11
N ILE A 159 1.07 -4.37 0.88
CA ILE A 159 -0.40 -4.37 0.92
C ILE A 159 -0.85 -3.51 2.09
N VAL A 160 -1.70 -2.55 1.81
CA VAL A 160 -2.41 -1.76 2.81
C VAL A 160 -3.86 -2.22 2.85
N ILE A 161 -4.37 -2.54 4.02
CA ILE A 161 -5.75 -3.02 4.21
C ILE A 161 -6.48 -2.02 5.10
N ASP A 162 -7.48 -1.37 4.54
CA ASP A 162 -8.36 -0.46 5.26
C ASP A 162 -9.60 -1.20 5.76
N GLU A 163 -9.96 -1.02 7.03
CA GLU A 163 -11.12 -1.65 7.68
C GLU A 163 -11.18 -3.20 7.55
N GLU A 164 -10.27 -3.90 8.20
CA GLU A 164 -10.13 -5.37 8.17
C GLU A 164 -11.40 -6.17 8.52
N HIS A 165 -12.39 -5.55 9.19
CA HIS A 165 -13.60 -6.22 9.69
C HIS A 165 -14.49 -6.88 8.63
N ARG A 166 -14.25 -6.66 7.34
CA ARG A 166 -15.02 -7.26 6.22
C ARG A 166 -14.22 -8.19 5.32
N LEU A 167 -12.92 -8.34 5.56
CA LEU A 167 -12.08 -9.23 4.78
C LEU A 167 -11.94 -10.57 5.51
N SER A 168 -12.91 -11.48 5.34
CA SER A 168 -12.76 -12.83 5.82
C SER A 168 -11.67 -13.55 5.03
N LEU A 169 -10.56 -13.87 5.72
CA LEU A 169 -9.50 -14.80 5.31
C LEU A 169 -9.19 -14.82 3.80
N ILE A 170 -8.42 -13.82 3.36
CA ILE A 170 -7.89 -13.85 2.01
C ILE A 170 -6.68 -14.78 2.00
N HIS A 171 -6.82 -15.92 1.34
CA HIS A 171 -5.71 -16.78 0.99
C HIS A 171 -4.95 -16.17 -0.19
N PHE A 172 -3.80 -15.56 0.07
CA PHE A 172 -2.82 -15.32 -0.97
C PHE A 172 -2.15 -16.66 -1.33
N SER A 173 -2.31 -17.10 -2.57
CA SER A 173 -1.90 -18.41 -3.04
C SER A 173 -0.41 -18.57 -3.37
N GLU A 174 0.46 -17.60 -3.02
CA GLU A 174 1.91 -17.78 -3.17
C GLU A 174 2.71 -17.07 -2.07
N PRO A 175 3.90 -17.60 -1.71
CA PRO A 175 4.78 -17.03 -0.68
C PRO A 175 5.54 -15.82 -1.22
N THR A 176 4.83 -14.83 -1.73
CA THR A 176 5.45 -13.53 -1.97
C THR A 176 5.63 -12.83 -0.64
N ARG A 177 6.84 -12.33 -0.42
CA ARG A 177 7.23 -11.60 0.78
C ARG A 177 6.63 -10.21 0.72
N LEU A 178 5.42 -10.10 1.20
CA LEU A 178 4.65 -8.88 1.22
C LEU A 178 4.70 -8.27 2.61
N SER A 179 5.07 -7.01 2.68
CA SER A 179 4.78 -6.18 3.84
C SER A 179 3.30 -5.83 3.83
N ALA A 180 2.64 -5.92 4.97
CA ALA A 180 1.24 -5.59 5.13
C ALA A 180 1.03 -4.59 6.25
N ILE A 181 0.17 -3.61 6.00
CA ILE A 181 -0.37 -2.69 6.99
C ILE A 181 -1.88 -2.82 6.95
N SER A 182 -2.51 -3.02 8.12
CA SER A 182 -3.95 -2.93 8.27
C SER A 182 -4.33 -1.85 9.30
N TYR A 183 -5.49 -1.21 9.12
CA TYR A 183 -6.03 -0.19 10.03
C TYR A 183 -7.55 -0.08 9.98
#